data_b8b1ddc5e985a2d712fc7a7d6df15955
#
_entry.id   b8b1ddc5e985a2d712fc7a7d6df15955
#
_cell.length_a   1.000
_cell.length_b   1.000
_cell.length_c   1.000
_cell.angle_alpha   90.00
_cell.angle_beta   90.00
_cell.angle_gamma   90.00
#
_symmetry.space_group_name_H-M   'P 1'
#
loop_
_entity.id
_entity.type
_entity.pdbx_description
1 polymer ?
#
loop_
_entity_poly.entity_id
_entity_poly.type
_entity_poly.pdbx_seq_one_letter_code
_entity_poly.pdbx_strand_id
1 'polypeptide(L)'
;MLGGLSLRHRVLAATAATVLIGSFAHGPVKAADLGGDCCADLEERIAELEATTVRKGNKKVSVTLYGQENHAALFWDDGAEKNFYVVDNNYESSRFGFKGTAKTGFGDWVGGYRLEVEPTGANSAKLNQFDDDNANDSAGPLNVRHSYMYLSSKTYGEGRMGLTATPIYNITKDTNVTELEDTMHSDNRMMQGFFLRSKGFDNAEGLSKLKWQNISSCYDSNNAFVCGTRKNGVAYWSPTWAGFSFSTGYFEDDEWGAALRYKNSFSLWGGGSGASEDDPWLVGAGIGYSKNTDERYQTGGGGDANGPNPPFPAPNNFRNFKRDVQDWAGSASIKHKPTGLFLFSAFSFSETNDTNTIHSGFYTGTSAPQMNGWDVQGGIQRDFDFLGLSKLGETSFWGGYEQINDGLASVSLGGNFPDNGKNFGGIPADRFLSANTIIGVAVPTEITGSEVTRWSLAFDQAVDSANMHLYAVYQHLTADVDLVTRDPTVSPTGKLKNVGAPLDDFDLFYTGGRIYF
;
A
#
# COMPACT_ATOMS: atom_id res chain seq x y z
N MET A 1 48.25 -6.15 -36.26
CA MET A 1 47.23 -5.85 -37.30
C MET A 1 46.21 -4.93 -36.71
N LEU A 2 46.23 -3.70 -37.16
CA LEU A 2 45.33 -2.61 -36.78
C LEU A 2 43.99 -2.78 -37.54
N GLY A 3 42.88 -2.69 -36.87
CA GLY A 3 41.56 -2.77 -37.49
C GLY A 3 40.53 -1.95 -36.73
N GLY A 4 40.32 -0.72 -37.18
CA GLY A 4 39.01 -0.09 -37.44
C GLY A 4 38.13 0.28 -36.25
N LEU A 5 38.39 1.41 -35.61
CA LEU A 5 37.38 2.12 -34.83
C LEU A 5 36.40 2.85 -35.79
N SER A 6 35.13 2.49 -35.69
CA SER A 6 34.07 2.98 -36.56
C SER A 6 33.75 4.45 -36.37
N LEU A 7 33.46 5.10 -37.50
CA LEU A 7 33.21 6.53 -37.76
C LEU A 7 31.96 7.13 -37.04
N ARG A 8 31.28 6.37 -36.19
CA ARG A 8 30.00 6.79 -35.57
C ARG A 8 30.14 7.61 -34.28
N HIS A 9 31.31 7.63 -33.65
CA HIS A 9 31.52 8.35 -32.39
C HIS A 9 32.11 9.75 -32.53
N ARG A 10 32.38 10.21 -33.76
CA ARG A 10 32.96 11.56 -34.00
C ARG A 10 31.93 12.63 -34.39
N VAL A 11 30.68 12.27 -34.66
CA VAL A 11 29.62 13.22 -35.05
C VAL A 11 28.85 13.77 -33.84
N LEU A 12 28.85 13.08 -32.71
CA LEU A 12 28.14 13.53 -31.50
C LEU A 12 28.93 14.49 -30.60
N ALA A 13 30.25 14.62 -30.82
CA ALA A 13 31.09 15.57 -30.06
C ALA A 13 31.18 16.96 -30.68
N ALA A 14 30.75 17.14 -31.94
CA ALA A 14 30.85 18.42 -32.66
C ALA A 14 29.59 19.31 -32.54
N THR A 15 28.47 18.76 -32.11
CA THR A 15 27.20 19.51 -31.96
C THR A 15 26.99 20.11 -30.57
N ALA A 16 27.76 19.71 -29.55
CA ALA A 16 27.68 20.28 -28.19
C ALA A 16 28.57 21.53 -27.99
N ALA A 17 29.50 21.82 -28.90
CA ALA A 17 30.45 22.94 -28.76
C ALA A 17 30.00 24.24 -29.46
N THR A 18 28.92 24.22 -30.25
CA THR A 18 28.51 25.40 -31.07
C THR A 18 27.40 26.23 -30.42
N VAL A 19 26.84 25.81 -29.26
CA VAL A 19 25.77 26.55 -28.55
C VAL A 19 26.31 27.49 -27.47
N LEU A 20 27.61 27.43 -27.13
CA LEU A 20 28.19 28.14 -25.97
C LEU A 20 29.03 29.41 -26.33
N ILE A 21 29.06 29.86 -27.57
CA ILE A 21 29.85 31.07 -27.97
C ILE A 21 28.95 32.14 -28.63
N GLY A 22 27.69 32.25 -28.23
CA GLY A 22 26.76 33.25 -28.80
C GLY A 22 26.25 34.30 -27.81
N SER A 23 26.89 34.54 -26.66
CA SER A 23 26.30 35.41 -25.63
C SER A 23 27.29 36.35 -24.95
N PHE A 24 28.06 37.18 -25.70
CA PHE A 24 28.67 38.38 -25.13
C PHE A 24 28.83 39.46 -26.19
N ALA A 25 27.74 40.15 -26.50
CA ALA A 25 27.78 41.49 -27.05
C ALA A 25 26.51 42.22 -26.61
N HIS A 26 26.52 42.74 -25.38
CA HIS A 26 25.48 43.66 -24.94
C HIS A 26 26.00 45.08 -25.03
N GLY A 27 25.53 45.79 -26.03
CA GLY A 27 25.53 47.24 -26.03
C GLY A 27 24.45 47.74 -25.05
N PRO A 28 24.56 48.98 -24.52
CA PRO A 28 23.58 49.50 -23.59
C PRO A 28 22.26 49.76 -24.34
N VAL A 29 21.26 48.88 -24.05
CA VAL A 29 19.89 49.10 -24.48
C VAL A 29 19.28 50.15 -23.54
N LYS A 30 18.92 51.31 -24.09
CA LYS A 30 18.07 52.27 -23.38
C LYS A 30 16.78 51.57 -23.00
N ALA A 31 16.48 51.54 -21.70
CA ALA A 31 15.19 51.09 -21.19
C ALA A 31 14.11 52.03 -21.79
N ALA A 32 13.33 51.51 -22.72
CA ALA A 32 12.07 52.15 -23.10
C ALA A 32 11.11 51.95 -21.92
N ASP A 33 10.50 53.04 -21.51
CA ASP A 33 9.41 53.08 -20.55
C ASP A 33 8.24 52.26 -21.14
N LEU A 34 8.13 50.99 -20.71
CA LEU A 34 7.03 50.12 -21.04
C LEU A 34 5.91 50.43 -20.04
N GLY A 35 5.01 51.32 -20.47
CA GLY A 35 3.81 51.67 -19.75
C GLY A 35 3.03 50.42 -19.32
N GLY A 36 2.26 50.56 -18.22
CA GLY A 36 1.56 49.48 -17.51
C GLY A 36 0.64 48.53 -18.31
N ASP A 37 0.42 48.80 -19.61
CA ASP A 37 -0.40 47.96 -20.50
C ASP A 37 0.34 46.69 -20.99
N CYS A 38 1.67 46.66 -20.96
CA CYS A 38 2.44 45.51 -21.45
C CYS A 38 2.39 44.30 -20.54
N CYS A 39 2.23 44.50 -19.23
CA CYS A 39 2.03 43.42 -18.27
C CYS A 39 0.62 42.86 -18.35
N ALA A 40 -0.38 43.70 -18.55
CA ALA A 40 -1.77 43.28 -18.74
C ALA A 40 -1.94 42.45 -20.06
N ASP A 41 -1.29 42.85 -21.14
CA ASP A 41 -1.29 42.09 -22.41
C ASP A 41 -0.58 40.72 -22.26
N LEU A 42 0.51 40.68 -21.49
CA LEU A 42 1.21 39.42 -21.20
C LEU A 42 0.40 38.50 -20.29
N GLU A 43 -0.26 39.03 -19.27
CA GLU A 43 -1.17 38.25 -18.38
C GLU A 43 -2.37 37.74 -19.17
N GLU A 44 -2.97 38.55 -20.07
CA GLU A 44 -4.05 38.13 -20.95
C GLU A 44 -3.61 37.03 -21.91
N ARG A 45 -2.43 37.15 -22.51
CA ARG A 45 -1.85 36.13 -23.42
C ARG A 45 -1.43 34.86 -22.70
N ILE A 46 -0.93 34.96 -21.46
CA ILE A 46 -0.66 33.78 -20.60
C ILE A 46 -1.96 33.10 -20.24
N ALA A 47 -2.96 33.86 -19.83
CA ALA A 47 -4.29 33.32 -19.52
C ALA A 47 -4.97 32.68 -20.74
N GLU A 48 -4.75 33.25 -21.94
CA GLU A 48 -5.24 32.71 -23.20
C GLU A 48 -4.46 31.47 -23.65
N LEU A 49 -3.13 31.45 -23.46
CA LEU A 49 -2.27 30.29 -23.70
C LEU A 49 -2.58 29.15 -22.72
N GLU A 50 -2.73 29.42 -21.43
CA GLU A 50 -3.16 28.45 -20.44
C GLU A 50 -4.57 27.93 -20.77
N ALA A 51 -5.47 28.81 -21.17
CA ALA A 51 -6.81 28.44 -21.63
C ALA A 51 -6.82 27.60 -22.92
N THR A 52 -5.86 27.80 -23.82
CA THR A 52 -5.81 27.08 -25.10
C THR A 52 -4.96 25.82 -25.09
N THR A 53 -3.92 25.75 -24.26
CA THR A 53 -3.01 24.58 -24.22
C THR A 53 -3.64 23.38 -23.51
N VAL A 54 -4.54 23.61 -22.55
CA VAL A 54 -5.23 22.56 -21.79
C VAL A 54 -6.63 22.22 -22.39
N ARG A 55 -7.12 22.94 -23.40
CA ARG A 55 -8.53 22.93 -23.80
C ARG A 55 -8.82 22.59 -25.25
N LYS A 56 -8.20 21.55 -25.81
CA LYS A 56 -8.77 20.93 -27.02
C LYS A 56 -10.00 20.04 -26.73
N GLY A 57 -10.42 19.92 -25.46
CA GLY A 57 -11.57 19.16 -24.99
C GLY A 57 -12.73 20.04 -24.51
N ASN A 58 -13.53 19.50 -23.62
CA ASN A 58 -14.71 20.15 -23.05
C ASN A 58 -14.30 21.34 -22.14
N LYS A 59 -14.57 22.57 -22.59
CA LYS A 59 -14.26 23.81 -21.82
C LYS A 59 -14.96 23.95 -20.47
N LYS A 60 -15.94 23.08 -20.16
CA LYS A 60 -16.71 23.13 -18.92
C LYS A 60 -16.10 22.31 -17.80
N VAL A 61 -15.16 21.42 -18.09
CA VAL A 61 -14.51 20.55 -17.11
C VAL A 61 -13.05 20.93 -16.99
N SER A 62 -12.57 21.18 -15.76
CA SER A 62 -11.13 21.35 -15.49
C SER A 62 -10.40 20.01 -15.62
N VAL A 63 -9.10 20.06 -15.91
CA VAL A 63 -8.22 18.89 -15.87
C VAL A 63 -6.98 19.27 -15.08
N THR A 64 -6.65 18.51 -14.06
CA THR A 64 -5.43 18.66 -13.26
C THR A 64 -4.68 17.35 -13.34
N LEU A 65 -3.42 17.39 -13.78
CA LEU A 65 -2.47 16.30 -13.63
C LEU A 65 -1.89 16.38 -12.22
N TYR A 66 -1.70 15.25 -11.57
CA TYR A 66 -1.03 15.12 -10.27
C TYR A 66 -0.31 13.79 -10.22
N GLY A 67 0.67 13.68 -9.37
CA GLY A 67 1.42 12.45 -9.20
C GLY A 67 2.51 12.52 -8.17
N GLN A 68 3.24 11.42 -8.08
CA GLN A 68 4.42 11.28 -7.24
C GLN A 68 5.33 10.18 -7.79
N GLU A 69 6.62 10.32 -7.53
CA GLU A 69 7.65 9.29 -7.71
C GLU A 69 8.25 8.97 -6.35
N ASN A 70 8.35 7.68 -6.01
CA ASN A 70 8.83 7.21 -4.72
C ASN A 70 9.67 5.94 -4.88
N HIS A 71 10.98 6.08 -4.80
CA HIS A 71 11.92 4.99 -4.94
C HIS A 71 12.82 4.84 -3.73
N ALA A 72 13.15 3.59 -3.40
CA ALA A 72 14.04 3.25 -2.30
C ALA A 72 15.11 2.23 -2.70
N ALA A 73 16.28 2.38 -2.10
CA ALA A 73 17.29 1.35 -1.99
C ALA A 73 16.93 0.44 -0.82
N LEU A 74 16.60 -0.81 -1.07
CA LEU A 74 16.19 -1.82 -0.11
C LEU A 74 17.31 -2.83 0.11
N PHE A 75 17.79 -2.94 1.34
CA PHE A 75 18.71 -3.99 1.80
C PHE A 75 17.92 -4.95 2.67
N TRP A 76 18.04 -6.24 2.41
CA TRP A 76 17.34 -7.26 3.18
C TRP A 76 18.27 -8.41 3.58
N ASP A 77 17.92 -9.06 4.69
CA ASP A 77 18.60 -10.22 5.27
C ASP A 77 17.54 -11.18 5.82
N ASP A 78 17.49 -12.42 5.30
CA ASP A 78 16.54 -13.43 5.74
C ASP A 78 17.14 -14.52 6.65
N GLY A 79 18.32 -14.20 7.22
CA GLY A 79 19.07 -15.11 8.08
C GLY A 79 20.11 -15.95 7.33
N ALA A 80 19.94 -16.21 6.04
CA ALA A 80 20.87 -16.96 5.20
C ALA A 80 21.33 -16.19 3.96
N GLU A 81 20.45 -15.42 3.35
CA GLU A 81 20.74 -14.59 2.19
C GLU A 81 20.59 -13.12 2.52
N LYS A 82 21.44 -12.30 1.88
CA LYS A 82 21.42 -10.84 1.95
C LYS A 82 21.52 -10.28 0.55
N ASN A 83 20.70 -9.29 0.23
CA ASN A 83 20.75 -8.66 -1.07
C ASN A 83 20.34 -7.19 -1.02
N PHE A 84 20.47 -6.53 -2.17
CA PHE A 84 20.15 -5.14 -2.38
C PHE A 84 19.26 -5.01 -3.63
N TYR A 85 18.13 -4.32 -3.48
CA TYR A 85 17.20 -4.02 -4.57
C TYR A 85 16.94 -2.52 -4.66
N VAL A 86 16.60 -2.04 -5.84
CA VAL A 86 16.00 -0.70 -6.01
C VAL A 86 14.53 -0.90 -6.32
N VAL A 87 13.69 -0.32 -5.48
CA VAL A 87 12.25 -0.62 -5.47
C VAL A 87 11.39 0.63 -5.58
N ASP A 88 10.20 0.49 -6.13
CA ASP A 88 9.09 1.42 -5.91
C ASP A 88 8.53 1.14 -4.49
N ASN A 89 8.54 2.15 -3.62
CA ASN A 89 8.09 2.01 -2.25
C ASN A 89 6.57 1.90 -2.17
N ASN A 90 6.05 0.70 -1.93
CA ASN A 90 4.61 0.44 -1.94
C ASN A 90 3.85 1.03 -0.75
N TYR A 91 4.50 1.58 0.26
CA TYR A 91 3.79 2.38 1.27
C TYR A 91 3.07 3.56 0.60
N GLU A 92 3.79 4.27 -0.27
CA GLU A 92 3.24 5.32 -1.12
C GLU A 92 3.79 5.19 -2.53
N SER A 93 3.31 4.19 -3.29
CA SER A 93 3.81 3.85 -4.63
C SER A 93 3.81 5.01 -5.61
N SER A 94 4.76 5.01 -6.53
CA SER A 94 4.79 5.92 -7.68
C SER A 94 3.49 5.83 -8.45
N ARG A 95 2.92 6.98 -8.80
CA ARG A 95 1.61 7.06 -9.47
C ARG A 95 1.40 8.40 -10.14
N PHE A 96 0.54 8.42 -11.13
CA PHE A 96 0.04 9.66 -11.68
C PHE A 96 -1.45 9.55 -12.01
N GLY A 97 -2.11 10.70 -12.10
CA GLY A 97 -3.54 10.71 -12.34
C GLY A 97 -4.06 12.02 -12.87
N PHE A 98 -5.27 11.96 -13.33
CA PHE A 98 -6.05 13.11 -13.77
C PHE A 98 -7.28 13.26 -12.90
N LYS A 99 -7.52 14.47 -12.42
CA LYS A 99 -8.77 14.84 -11.77
C LYS A 99 -9.37 16.06 -12.44
N GLY A 100 -10.67 16.13 -12.48
CA GLY A 100 -11.34 17.26 -13.08
C GLY A 100 -12.67 17.53 -12.42
N THR A 101 -13.08 18.79 -12.45
CA THR A 101 -14.33 19.27 -11.88
C THR A 101 -15.08 20.17 -12.83
N ALA A 102 -16.41 20.17 -12.72
CA ALA A 102 -17.30 21.07 -13.42
C ALA A 102 -18.42 21.55 -12.47
N LYS A 103 -18.72 22.84 -12.50
CA LYS A 103 -19.88 23.39 -11.79
C LYS A 103 -21.16 22.89 -12.46
N THR A 104 -22.10 22.38 -11.68
CA THR A 104 -23.38 21.89 -12.22
C THR A 104 -24.36 23.02 -12.54
N GLY A 105 -24.14 24.21 -11.97
CA GLY A 105 -25.11 25.33 -11.99
C GLY A 105 -26.23 25.21 -10.98
N PHE A 106 -26.22 24.15 -10.14
CA PHE A 106 -27.22 23.94 -9.11
C PHE A 106 -26.57 24.07 -7.72
N GLY A 107 -26.78 25.20 -7.06
CA GLY A 107 -26.22 25.52 -5.74
C GLY A 107 -24.69 25.37 -5.71
N ASP A 108 -24.18 24.70 -4.68
CA ASP A 108 -22.76 24.40 -4.48
C ASP A 108 -22.31 23.05 -5.09
N TRP A 109 -23.19 22.40 -5.86
CA TRP A 109 -22.88 21.10 -6.44
C TRP A 109 -21.86 21.16 -7.58
N VAL A 110 -20.91 20.24 -7.49
CA VAL A 110 -19.82 20.06 -8.46
C VAL A 110 -19.81 18.59 -8.91
N GLY A 111 -19.83 18.38 -10.21
CA GLY A 111 -19.54 17.07 -10.79
C GLY A 111 -18.06 16.92 -11.09
N GLY A 112 -17.51 15.73 -10.97
CA GLY A 112 -16.11 15.51 -11.25
C GLY A 112 -15.75 14.05 -11.53
N TYR A 113 -14.46 13.82 -11.78
CA TYR A 113 -13.87 12.51 -12.00
C TYR A 113 -12.46 12.42 -11.45
N ARG A 114 -12.02 11.19 -11.16
CA ARG A 114 -10.62 10.84 -10.85
C ARG A 114 -10.25 9.58 -11.62
N LEU A 115 -9.12 9.65 -12.33
CA LEU A 115 -8.43 8.52 -12.94
C LEU A 115 -7.00 8.52 -12.41
N GLU A 116 -6.57 7.41 -11.81
CA GLU A 116 -5.23 7.26 -11.24
C GLU A 116 -4.66 5.91 -11.61
N VAL A 117 -3.41 5.89 -12.03
CA VAL A 117 -2.67 4.68 -12.42
C VAL A 117 -1.32 4.65 -11.72
N GLU A 118 -0.80 3.44 -11.47
CA GLU A 118 0.54 3.20 -10.96
C GLU A 118 1.31 2.29 -11.90
N PRO A 119 2.63 2.50 -12.09
CA PRO A 119 3.51 1.53 -12.72
C PRO A 119 3.57 0.23 -11.90
N THR A 120 3.69 -0.91 -12.57
CA THR A 120 3.77 -2.23 -11.90
C THR A 120 5.18 -2.77 -11.74
N GLY A 121 6.23 -1.98 -12.06
CA GLY A 121 7.65 -2.38 -12.01
C GLY A 121 8.10 -2.93 -10.65
N ALA A 122 9.31 -2.65 -10.23
CA ALA A 122 9.93 -3.19 -9.01
C ALA A 122 9.21 -2.80 -7.70
N ASN A 123 7.93 -3.17 -7.59
CA ASN A 123 7.06 -2.89 -6.45
C ASN A 123 7.50 -3.67 -5.22
N SER A 124 7.86 -2.99 -4.14
CA SER A 124 8.40 -3.59 -2.91
C SER A 124 7.52 -4.69 -2.30
N ALA A 125 6.20 -4.60 -2.46
CA ALA A 125 5.28 -5.61 -1.94
C ALA A 125 5.25 -6.92 -2.74
N LYS A 126 5.85 -6.97 -3.93
CA LYS A 126 5.83 -8.13 -4.83
C LYS A 126 7.18 -8.83 -4.97
N LEU A 127 8.26 -8.12 -4.69
CA LEU A 127 9.63 -8.66 -4.77
C LEU A 127 9.87 -9.75 -3.72
N ASN A 128 10.82 -10.63 -4.02
CA ASN A 128 11.18 -11.73 -3.13
C ASN A 128 12.62 -12.21 -3.42
N GLN A 129 13.06 -13.27 -2.77
CA GLN A 129 14.41 -13.83 -2.91
C GLN A 129 14.76 -14.29 -4.34
N PHE A 130 13.76 -14.49 -5.22
CA PHE A 130 13.94 -15.00 -6.59
C PHE A 130 13.61 -13.98 -7.68
N ASP A 131 12.96 -12.88 -7.31
CA ASP A 131 12.42 -11.88 -8.25
C ASP A 131 12.67 -10.49 -7.68
N ASP A 132 13.60 -9.76 -8.28
CA ASP A 132 14.09 -8.46 -7.83
C ASP A 132 13.52 -7.27 -8.62
N ASP A 133 12.82 -7.54 -9.72
CA ASP A 133 12.27 -6.50 -10.60
C ASP A 133 10.78 -6.68 -10.93
N ASN A 134 10.16 -7.77 -10.45
CA ASN A 134 8.78 -8.14 -10.76
C ASN A 134 8.52 -8.27 -12.28
N ALA A 135 9.55 -8.67 -13.06
CA ALA A 135 9.46 -8.77 -14.51
C ALA A 135 8.43 -9.79 -15.00
N ASN A 136 8.06 -10.73 -14.15
CA ASN A 136 7.12 -11.82 -14.47
C ASN A 136 5.67 -11.48 -14.11
N ASP A 137 5.36 -10.24 -13.68
CA ASP A 137 3.98 -9.84 -13.41
C ASP A 137 3.16 -9.77 -14.70
N SER A 138 2.17 -10.65 -14.81
CA SER A 138 1.25 -10.70 -15.94
C SER A 138 0.20 -9.57 -15.95
N ALA A 139 0.19 -8.69 -14.93
CA ALA A 139 -0.81 -7.64 -14.78
C ALA A 139 -0.67 -6.47 -15.76
N GLY A 140 0.38 -6.48 -16.59
CA GLY A 140 0.69 -5.38 -17.52
C GLY A 140 1.45 -4.22 -16.83
N PRO A 141 1.89 -3.22 -17.62
CA PRO A 141 2.81 -2.18 -17.13
C PRO A 141 2.16 -1.13 -16.23
N LEU A 142 0.84 -1.04 -16.21
CA LEU A 142 0.08 -0.05 -15.44
C LEU A 142 -1.11 -0.71 -14.73
N ASN A 143 -1.27 -0.40 -13.47
CA ASN A 143 -2.41 -0.79 -12.66
C ASN A 143 -3.33 0.41 -12.42
N VAL A 144 -4.64 0.25 -12.62
CA VAL A 144 -5.62 1.30 -12.36
C VAL A 144 -5.98 1.30 -10.87
N ARG A 145 -5.67 2.41 -10.18
CA ARG A 145 -5.95 2.60 -8.74
C ARG A 145 -7.32 3.21 -8.50
N HIS A 146 -7.67 4.23 -9.28
CA HIS A 146 -8.96 4.92 -9.21
C HIS A 146 -9.50 5.17 -10.60
N SER A 147 -10.78 4.92 -10.79
CA SER A 147 -11.53 5.26 -11.99
C SER A 147 -12.99 5.49 -11.61
N TYR A 148 -13.32 6.69 -11.17
CA TYR A 148 -14.68 7.00 -10.72
C TYR A 148 -15.11 8.41 -11.10
N MET A 149 -16.42 8.59 -11.19
CA MET A 149 -17.08 9.90 -11.23
C MET A 149 -17.69 10.22 -9.87
N TYR A 150 -17.86 11.49 -9.58
CA TYR A 150 -18.47 11.94 -8.34
C TYR A 150 -19.35 13.16 -8.51
N LEU A 151 -20.27 13.30 -7.57
CA LEU A 151 -21.07 14.50 -7.35
C LEU A 151 -20.83 14.97 -5.91
N SER A 152 -20.36 16.19 -5.73
CA SER A 152 -19.92 16.73 -4.45
C SER A 152 -20.57 18.06 -4.14
N SER A 153 -20.92 18.26 -2.87
CA SER A 153 -21.39 19.52 -2.29
C SER A 153 -20.69 19.75 -0.96
N LYS A 154 -20.32 20.98 -0.66
CA LYS A 154 -19.73 21.34 0.64
C LYS A 154 -20.70 21.09 1.80
N THR A 155 -22.00 21.20 1.53
CA THR A 155 -23.06 21.04 2.51
C THR A 155 -23.47 19.58 2.70
N TYR A 156 -23.52 18.80 1.61
CA TYR A 156 -24.10 17.45 1.60
C TYR A 156 -23.08 16.33 1.41
N GLY A 157 -21.81 16.65 1.19
CA GLY A 157 -20.76 15.65 0.99
C GLY A 157 -20.61 15.20 -0.45
N GLU A 158 -20.01 14.03 -0.65
CA GLU A 158 -19.60 13.50 -1.96
C GLU A 158 -20.10 12.09 -2.16
N GLY A 159 -20.85 11.88 -3.25
CA GLY A 159 -21.21 10.56 -3.76
C GLY A 159 -20.28 10.15 -4.91
N ARG A 160 -19.73 8.96 -4.88
CA ARG A 160 -18.82 8.38 -5.89
C ARG A 160 -19.44 7.16 -6.55
N MET A 161 -19.09 6.93 -7.82
CA MET A 161 -19.47 5.73 -8.57
C MET A 161 -18.31 5.30 -9.47
N GLY A 162 -17.88 4.05 -9.35
CA GLY A 162 -16.78 3.43 -10.10
C GLY A 162 -15.73 2.81 -9.17
N LEU A 163 -14.51 2.60 -9.67
CA LEU A 163 -13.40 2.04 -8.91
C LEU A 163 -12.88 3.07 -7.90
N THR A 164 -13.23 2.90 -6.64
CA THR A 164 -12.88 3.81 -5.55
C THR A 164 -12.50 3.05 -4.28
N ALA A 165 -11.87 3.73 -3.32
CA ALA A 165 -11.56 3.15 -2.02
C ALA A 165 -12.82 2.78 -1.25
N THR A 166 -12.81 1.63 -0.58
CA THR A 166 -13.84 1.26 0.40
C THR A 166 -13.71 2.14 1.66
N PRO A 167 -14.76 2.32 2.46
CA PRO A 167 -14.74 3.21 3.63
C PRO A 167 -13.62 2.93 4.63
N ILE A 168 -13.26 1.66 4.83
CA ILE A 168 -12.23 1.22 5.79
C ILE A 168 -10.80 1.39 5.24
N TYR A 169 -10.61 1.43 3.91
CA TYR A 169 -9.32 1.26 3.24
C TYR A 169 -8.20 2.17 3.76
N ASN A 170 -8.46 3.44 4.00
CA ASN A 170 -7.43 4.38 4.46
C ASN A 170 -7.63 4.84 5.91
N ILE A 171 -8.33 4.05 6.73
CA ILE A 171 -8.73 4.49 8.07
C ILE A 171 -7.53 4.87 8.95
N THR A 172 -6.42 4.15 8.84
CA THR A 172 -5.20 4.42 9.61
C THR A 172 -4.45 5.66 9.10
N LYS A 173 -4.40 5.85 7.77
CA LYS A 173 -3.76 6.98 7.12
C LYS A 173 -4.53 8.29 7.34
N ASP A 174 -5.84 8.27 7.11
CA ASP A 174 -6.70 9.46 7.18
C ASP A 174 -6.69 10.12 8.58
N THR A 175 -6.40 9.35 9.62
CA THR A 175 -6.39 9.79 11.02
C THR A 175 -4.99 10.00 11.59
N ASN A 176 -3.94 9.69 10.83
CA ASN A 176 -2.58 10.01 11.23
C ASN A 176 -2.33 11.52 11.14
N VAL A 177 -1.90 12.14 12.24
CA VAL A 177 -1.66 13.58 12.32
C VAL A 177 -0.19 13.96 12.04
N THR A 178 0.69 13.00 11.74
CA THR A 178 2.10 13.25 11.45
C THR A 178 2.39 13.40 9.96
N GLU A 179 1.53 12.84 9.10
CA GLU A 179 1.70 12.84 7.64
C GLU A 179 2.96 12.10 7.14
N LEU A 180 3.57 11.25 7.99
CA LEU A 180 4.77 10.45 7.68
C LEU A 180 4.39 9.17 6.91
N GLU A 181 3.77 9.32 5.75
CA GLU A 181 3.17 8.22 4.99
C GLU A 181 4.18 7.27 4.32
N ASP A 182 5.43 7.71 4.11
CA ASP A 182 6.49 6.91 3.48
C ASP A 182 7.14 5.92 4.42
N THR A 183 7.04 6.17 5.70
CA THR A 183 7.82 5.48 6.72
C THR A 183 6.95 4.91 7.83
N MET A 184 5.88 5.60 8.20
CA MET A 184 5.04 5.31 9.36
C MET A 184 3.74 4.61 8.95
N HIS A 185 3.87 3.36 8.53
CA HIS A 185 2.74 2.50 8.18
C HIS A 185 2.62 1.33 9.15
N SER A 186 1.36 0.98 9.45
CA SER A 186 1.02 -0.19 10.24
C SER A 186 0.95 -1.48 9.40
N ASP A 187 1.38 -1.46 8.15
CA ASP A 187 1.38 -2.64 7.29
C ASP A 187 2.80 -2.99 6.80
N ASN A 188 2.98 -4.23 6.38
CA ASN A 188 4.28 -4.81 6.09
C ASN A 188 4.63 -4.80 4.60
N ARG A 189 4.41 -3.67 3.89
CA ARG A 189 4.48 -3.60 2.42
C ARG A 189 5.87 -3.75 1.81
N MET A 190 6.93 -3.54 2.59
CA MET A 190 8.29 -3.63 2.05
C MET A 190 8.79 -5.07 1.91
N MET A 191 8.15 -6.05 2.56
CA MET A 191 8.58 -7.44 2.52
C MET A 191 7.44 -8.45 2.24
N GLN A 192 6.26 -7.99 1.89
CA GLN A 192 5.09 -8.86 1.69
C GLN A 192 5.32 -10.02 0.73
N GLY A 193 6.09 -9.79 -0.32
CA GLY A 193 6.40 -10.79 -1.34
C GLY A 193 7.46 -11.81 -0.93
N PHE A 194 8.28 -11.53 0.09
CA PHE A 194 9.34 -12.42 0.53
C PHE A 194 8.79 -13.69 1.22
N PHE A 195 9.51 -14.80 1.01
CA PHE A 195 9.17 -16.07 1.62
C PHE A 195 9.78 -16.21 3.00
N LEU A 196 9.08 -16.86 3.91
CA LEU A 196 9.59 -17.22 5.23
C LEU A 196 10.69 -18.29 5.08
N ARG A 197 11.79 -18.15 5.80
CA ARG A 197 12.89 -19.10 5.83
C ARG A 197 12.81 -19.99 7.07
N SER A 198 12.98 -21.30 6.87
CA SER A 198 13.12 -22.26 7.97
C SER A 198 14.53 -22.21 8.55
N LYS A 199 14.63 -22.15 9.86
CA LYS A 199 15.88 -22.01 10.60
C LYS A 199 16.82 -23.20 10.38
N GLY A 200 18.09 -22.89 10.13
CA GLY A 200 19.13 -23.90 9.92
C GLY A 200 19.26 -24.39 8.48
N PHE A 201 18.63 -23.74 7.52
CA PHE A 201 18.77 -24.02 6.09
C PHE A 201 19.33 -22.80 5.35
N ASP A 202 20.58 -22.90 4.93
CA ASP A 202 21.32 -21.79 4.31
C ASP A 202 21.17 -21.72 2.78
N ASN A 203 20.22 -22.46 2.21
CA ASN A 203 19.98 -22.54 0.77
C ASN A 203 18.50 -22.33 0.42
N ALA A 204 18.19 -22.31 -0.88
CA ALA A 204 16.82 -22.14 -1.37
C ALA A 204 15.82 -23.21 -0.88
N GLU A 205 16.30 -24.38 -0.42
CA GLU A 205 15.46 -25.43 0.15
C GLU A 205 14.88 -25.03 1.52
N GLY A 206 15.53 -24.10 2.21
CA GLY A 206 15.05 -23.53 3.47
C GLY A 206 13.90 -22.55 3.32
N LEU A 207 13.66 -22.03 2.11
CA LEU A 207 12.55 -21.13 1.87
C LEU A 207 11.22 -21.89 1.92
N SER A 208 10.37 -21.47 2.81
CA SER A 208 9.00 -21.95 2.87
C SER A 208 8.21 -21.41 1.69
N LYS A 209 6.98 -21.86 1.52
CA LYS A 209 6.07 -21.30 0.52
C LYS A 209 5.15 -20.23 1.07
N LEU A 210 5.18 -20.06 2.36
CA LEU A 210 4.51 -18.96 3.01
C LEU A 210 5.32 -17.70 2.78
N LYS A 211 4.65 -16.67 2.35
CA LYS A 211 5.17 -15.30 2.29
C LYS A 211 4.78 -14.56 3.56
N TRP A 212 5.53 -13.52 3.89
CA TRP A 212 5.20 -12.64 5.00
C TRP A 212 3.76 -12.12 4.90
N GLN A 213 3.28 -11.74 3.69
CA GLN A 213 1.89 -11.30 3.52
C GLN A 213 0.87 -12.37 3.93
N ASN A 214 1.20 -13.65 3.81
CA ASN A 214 0.24 -14.73 4.13
C ASN A 214 -0.08 -14.80 5.62
N ILE A 215 0.83 -14.41 6.49
CA ILE A 215 0.68 -14.47 7.94
C ILE A 215 0.49 -13.10 8.60
N SER A 216 0.49 -12.02 7.81
CA SER A 216 0.39 -10.65 8.30
C SER A 216 -0.68 -9.80 7.62
N SER A 217 -1.71 -10.41 7.03
CA SER A 217 -2.75 -9.68 6.28
C SER A 217 -4.15 -9.99 6.76
N CYS A 218 -5.06 -9.02 6.65
CA CYS A 218 -6.49 -9.26 6.74
C CYS A 218 -6.95 -10.22 5.64
N TYR A 219 -7.99 -11.00 5.90
CA TYR A 219 -8.44 -12.07 5.00
C TYR A 219 -8.89 -11.60 3.63
N ASP A 220 -9.42 -10.40 3.50
CA ASP A 220 -9.90 -9.84 2.23
C ASP A 220 -8.98 -8.73 1.67
N SER A 221 -7.80 -8.60 2.22
CA SER A 221 -6.82 -7.60 1.82
C SER A 221 -5.42 -8.20 1.84
N ASN A 222 -4.54 -7.69 0.97
CA ASN A 222 -3.11 -8.04 1.00
C ASN A 222 -2.32 -7.21 2.03
N ASN A 223 -3.00 -6.49 2.93
CA ASN A 223 -2.38 -5.61 3.90
C ASN A 223 -2.91 -5.90 5.30
N ALA A 224 -2.05 -5.79 6.31
CA ALA A 224 -2.38 -6.09 7.69
C ALA A 224 -3.43 -5.13 8.26
N PHE A 225 -3.11 -3.88 8.43
CA PHE A 225 -4.00 -2.90 9.08
C PHE A 225 -4.91 -2.15 8.11
N VAL A 226 -4.78 -2.42 6.83
CA VAL A 226 -5.65 -1.90 5.79
C VAL A 226 -6.53 -3.04 5.32
N CYS A 227 -7.52 -3.41 6.14
CA CYS A 227 -8.49 -4.47 5.84
C CYS A 227 -9.49 -4.08 4.76
N GLY A 228 -9.22 -3.10 3.95
CA GLY A 228 -10.06 -2.68 2.84
C GLY A 228 -9.26 -2.61 1.56
N THR A 229 -9.93 -2.29 0.48
CA THR A 229 -9.33 -2.20 -0.85
C THR A 229 -10.01 -1.12 -1.68
N ARG A 230 -9.73 -1.12 -2.97
CA ARG A 230 -10.48 -0.36 -3.98
C ARG A 230 -11.32 -1.32 -4.77
N LYS A 231 -12.62 -1.05 -4.86
CA LYS A 231 -13.59 -1.86 -5.62
C LYS A 231 -14.51 -0.97 -6.45
N ASN A 232 -15.13 -1.56 -7.46
CA ASN A 232 -16.21 -0.89 -8.17
C ASN A 232 -17.45 -0.87 -7.28
N GLY A 233 -18.04 0.32 -7.15
CA GLY A 233 -19.20 0.47 -6.29
C GLY A 233 -19.74 1.87 -6.25
N VAL A 234 -20.65 2.07 -5.31
CA VAL A 234 -21.22 3.37 -4.96
C VAL A 234 -20.88 3.67 -3.51
N ALA A 235 -20.32 4.85 -3.28
CA ALA A 235 -19.89 5.24 -1.94
C ALA A 235 -20.19 6.71 -1.66
N TYR A 236 -20.32 7.04 -0.37
CA TYR A 236 -20.59 8.36 0.12
C TYR A 236 -19.60 8.78 1.20
N TRP A 237 -19.14 10.02 1.12
CA TRP A 237 -18.33 10.70 2.14
C TRP A 237 -19.06 11.96 2.61
N SER A 238 -19.28 12.08 3.91
CA SER A 238 -19.90 13.26 4.49
C SER A 238 -18.96 14.47 4.45
N PRO A 239 -19.50 15.69 4.59
CA PRO A 239 -18.69 16.82 5.03
C PRO A 239 -18.10 16.56 6.42
N THR A 240 -17.13 17.39 6.81
CA THR A 240 -16.58 17.37 8.17
C THR A 240 -17.38 18.33 9.07
N TRP A 241 -17.87 17.82 10.20
CA TRP A 241 -18.60 18.59 11.21
C TRP A 241 -17.85 18.51 12.54
N ALA A 242 -17.36 19.63 13.03
CA ALA A 242 -16.59 19.70 14.28
C ALA A 242 -15.46 18.65 14.39
N GLY A 243 -14.77 18.38 13.27
CA GLY A 243 -13.71 17.38 13.18
C GLY A 243 -14.19 15.97 12.81
N PHE A 244 -15.48 15.68 12.87
CA PHE A 244 -16.03 14.36 12.51
C PHE A 244 -16.38 14.26 11.03
N SER A 245 -16.05 13.14 10.41
CA SER A 245 -16.52 12.76 9.07
C SER A 245 -16.90 11.29 9.04
N PHE A 246 -17.86 10.96 8.19
CA PHE A 246 -18.42 9.62 8.03
C PHE A 246 -18.32 9.19 6.56
N SER A 247 -18.09 7.92 6.31
CA SER A 247 -18.19 7.34 4.97
C SER A 247 -18.88 5.99 5.00
N THR A 248 -19.57 5.66 3.90
CA THR A 248 -20.22 4.35 3.70
C THR A 248 -20.26 4.02 2.22
N GLY A 249 -20.40 2.73 1.87
CA GLY A 249 -20.51 2.32 0.49
C GLY A 249 -20.97 0.89 0.34
N TYR A 250 -21.39 0.58 -0.90
CA TYR A 250 -21.74 -0.76 -1.35
C TYR A 250 -21.00 -1.05 -2.67
N PHE A 251 -20.33 -2.18 -2.72
CA PHE A 251 -19.38 -2.53 -3.76
C PHE A 251 -19.69 -3.91 -4.35
N GLU A 252 -19.00 -4.26 -5.43
CA GLU A 252 -19.04 -5.59 -6.00
C GLU A 252 -18.70 -6.68 -4.95
N ASP A 253 -19.14 -7.92 -5.21
CA ASP A 253 -19.01 -9.06 -4.29
C ASP A 253 -19.78 -8.87 -2.96
N ASP A 254 -20.91 -8.15 -3.01
CA ASP A 254 -21.78 -7.85 -1.86
C ASP A 254 -21.05 -7.23 -0.67
N GLU A 255 -19.93 -6.54 -0.92
CA GLU A 255 -19.22 -5.82 0.12
C GLU A 255 -19.94 -4.50 0.47
N TRP A 256 -20.12 -4.28 1.75
CA TRP A 256 -20.52 -2.98 2.28
C TRP A 256 -19.64 -2.58 3.45
N GLY A 257 -19.49 -1.29 3.66
CA GLY A 257 -18.68 -0.79 4.75
C GLY A 257 -19.09 0.60 5.20
N ALA A 258 -18.65 0.94 6.41
CA ALA A 258 -18.82 2.25 6.99
C ALA A 258 -17.59 2.62 7.83
N ALA A 259 -17.27 3.91 7.91
CA ALA A 259 -16.18 4.39 8.74
C ALA A 259 -16.52 5.77 9.32
N LEU A 260 -16.09 5.98 10.55
CA LEU A 260 -16.15 7.27 11.26
C LEU A 260 -14.72 7.74 11.53
N ARG A 261 -14.45 9.00 11.25
CA ARG A 261 -13.16 9.65 11.48
C ARG A 261 -13.34 10.92 12.26
N TYR A 262 -12.34 11.22 13.08
CA TYR A 262 -12.20 12.48 13.80
C TYR A 262 -10.79 13.02 13.58
N LYS A 263 -10.65 14.27 13.19
CA LYS A 263 -9.36 14.98 13.14
C LYS A 263 -9.60 16.43 13.54
N ASN A 264 -8.90 16.88 14.58
CA ASN A 264 -9.08 18.23 15.09
C ASN A 264 -7.85 18.69 15.90
N SER A 265 -7.76 20.00 16.14
CA SER A 265 -6.82 20.61 17.08
C SER A 265 -7.56 21.05 18.36
N PHE A 266 -6.85 21.08 19.48
CA PHE A 266 -7.40 21.54 20.75
C PHE A 266 -6.33 22.07 21.71
N SER A 267 -6.77 22.88 22.68
CA SER A 267 -5.96 23.36 23.81
C SER A 267 -6.51 22.80 25.12
N LEU A 268 -5.64 22.12 25.89
CA LEU A 268 -6.03 21.54 27.19
C LEU A 268 -6.30 22.62 28.27
N TRP A 269 -5.80 23.84 28.09
CA TRP A 269 -5.80 24.90 29.12
C TRP A 269 -6.45 26.20 28.66
N GLY A 270 -6.99 26.25 27.45
CA GLY A 270 -7.63 27.41 26.85
C GLY A 270 -9.15 27.26 26.81
N GLY A 271 -9.90 28.11 27.51
CA GLY A 271 -11.38 28.09 27.56
C GLY A 271 -12.06 28.58 26.28
N GLY A 272 -11.51 28.40 25.10
CA GLY A 272 -12.12 28.74 23.81
C GLY A 272 -12.98 27.60 23.27
N SER A 273 -14.22 27.92 22.87
CA SER A 273 -15.21 26.97 22.37
C SER A 273 -15.06 26.60 20.89
N GLY A 274 -13.86 26.59 20.33
CA GLY A 274 -13.61 26.23 18.92
C GLY A 274 -12.18 25.78 18.69
N ALA A 275 -11.99 24.84 17.76
CA ALA A 275 -10.65 24.43 17.32
C ALA A 275 -9.97 25.59 16.58
N SER A 276 -8.72 25.88 16.93
CA SER A 276 -7.88 26.90 16.30
C SER A 276 -6.63 26.24 15.70
N GLU A 277 -6.13 26.79 14.62
CA GLU A 277 -4.83 26.38 14.06
C GLU A 277 -3.67 26.59 15.05
N ASP A 278 -3.83 27.54 15.97
CA ASP A 278 -2.85 27.84 17.04
C ASP A 278 -2.91 26.86 18.22
N ASP A 279 -3.90 25.95 18.26
CA ASP A 279 -4.00 24.97 19.34
C ASP A 279 -2.80 24.03 19.35
N PRO A 280 -2.21 23.77 20.55
CA PRO A 280 -0.95 23.03 20.64
C PRO A 280 -1.07 21.53 20.35
N TRP A 281 -2.26 20.97 20.41
CA TRP A 281 -2.49 19.55 20.22
C TRP A 281 -3.24 19.25 18.93
N LEU A 282 -2.73 18.30 18.14
CA LEU A 282 -3.47 17.67 17.05
C LEU A 282 -3.89 16.27 17.48
N VAL A 283 -5.12 15.89 17.18
CA VAL A 283 -5.66 14.56 17.43
C VAL A 283 -6.36 14.04 16.19
N GLY A 284 -6.08 12.78 15.87
CA GLY A 284 -6.82 12.00 14.87
C GLY A 284 -7.28 10.69 15.48
N ALA A 285 -8.48 10.24 15.14
CA ALA A 285 -8.98 8.92 15.51
C ALA A 285 -9.98 8.43 14.48
N GLY A 286 -10.03 7.13 14.25
CA GLY A 286 -10.99 6.56 13.32
C GLY A 286 -11.24 5.09 13.58
N ILE A 287 -12.43 4.66 13.18
CA ILE A 287 -12.84 3.26 13.18
C ILE A 287 -13.64 2.98 11.93
N GLY A 288 -13.38 1.84 11.30
CA GLY A 288 -14.09 1.36 10.13
C GLY A 288 -14.47 -0.10 10.27
N TYR A 289 -15.53 -0.45 9.57
CA TYR A 289 -16.05 -1.80 9.44
C TYR A 289 -16.34 -2.09 7.98
N SER A 290 -16.00 -3.30 7.52
CA SER A 290 -16.51 -3.84 6.27
C SER A 290 -17.00 -5.27 6.44
N LYS A 291 -17.93 -5.65 5.60
CA LYS A 291 -18.42 -7.01 5.48
C LYS A 291 -18.51 -7.38 4.00
N ASN A 292 -17.88 -8.49 3.65
CA ASN A 292 -17.90 -9.06 2.32
C ASN A 292 -18.52 -10.45 2.37
N THR A 293 -19.58 -10.69 1.57
CA THR A 293 -20.23 -11.99 1.44
C THR A 293 -20.06 -12.50 0.01
N ASP A 294 -18.83 -12.91 -0.32
CA ASP A 294 -18.51 -13.41 -1.66
C ASP A 294 -19.03 -14.86 -1.86
N GLU A 295 -19.90 -15.04 -2.84
CA GLU A 295 -20.36 -16.34 -3.30
C GLU A 295 -19.55 -16.76 -4.52
N ARG A 296 -18.51 -17.59 -4.31
CA ARG A 296 -17.70 -18.11 -5.41
C ARG A 296 -18.20 -19.48 -5.85
N TYR A 297 -18.33 -19.65 -7.16
CA TYR A 297 -18.59 -20.94 -7.79
C TYR A 297 -17.26 -21.52 -8.26
N GLN A 298 -16.78 -22.59 -7.64
CA GLN A 298 -15.61 -23.29 -8.13
C GLN A 298 -16.03 -24.56 -8.89
N THR A 299 -15.60 -24.65 -10.14
CA THR A 299 -15.76 -25.87 -10.93
C THR A 299 -14.70 -26.88 -10.49
N GLY A 300 -15.10 -28.11 -10.22
CA GLY A 300 -14.22 -29.21 -9.75
C GLY A 300 -13.18 -29.70 -10.77
N GLY A 301 -12.68 -28.86 -11.63
CA GLY A 301 -11.65 -29.13 -12.62
C GLY A 301 -10.94 -27.86 -13.02
N GLY A 302 -9.91 -27.46 -12.27
CA GLY A 302 -8.74 -26.70 -12.67
C GLY A 302 -8.88 -25.47 -13.58
N GLY A 303 -10.04 -24.84 -13.67
CA GLY A 303 -10.23 -23.64 -14.46
C GLY A 303 -10.63 -22.48 -13.56
N ASP A 304 -9.98 -21.31 -13.71
CA ASP A 304 -10.44 -20.06 -13.12
C ASP A 304 -11.90 -19.84 -13.45
N ALA A 305 -12.77 -19.71 -12.44
CA ALA A 305 -14.17 -19.35 -12.64
C ALA A 305 -14.33 -18.00 -13.37
N ASN A 306 -13.30 -17.16 -13.34
CA ASN A 306 -13.21 -15.84 -13.98
C ASN A 306 -12.39 -15.83 -15.29
N GLY A 307 -11.95 -17.00 -15.80
CA GLY A 307 -11.25 -17.07 -17.08
C GLY A 307 -12.19 -16.74 -18.25
N PRO A 308 -11.67 -16.14 -19.35
CA PRO A 308 -12.49 -15.76 -20.51
C PRO A 308 -13.17 -16.93 -21.23
N ASN A 309 -12.90 -18.17 -20.84
CA ASN A 309 -13.56 -19.41 -21.26
C ASN A 309 -13.57 -20.40 -20.10
N PRO A 310 -14.53 -20.29 -19.17
CA PRO A 310 -14.76 -21.40 -18.25
C PRO A 310 -15.18 -22.61 -19.12
N PRO A 311 -14.48 -23.75 -19.08
CA PRO A 311 -15.02 -24.96 -19.68
C PRO A 311 -16.31 -25.23 -18.93
N PHE A 312 -17.44 -25.08 -19.61
CA PHE A 312 -18.76 -25.38 -19.05
C PHE A 312 -18.72 -26.81 -18.51
N PRO A 313 -18.94 -26.99 -17.21
CA PRO A 313 -18.80 -28.29 -16.59
C PRO A 313 -20.05 -29.09 -16.82
N ALA A 314 -19.90 -30.38 -16.69
CA ALA A 314 -21.03 -31.23 -16.41
C ALA A 314 -21.80 -30.69 -15.18
N PRO A 315 -23.15 -30.70 -15.20
CA PRO A 315 -23.99 -29.96 -14.25
C PRO A 315 -23.86 -30.33 -12.77
N ASN A 316 -23.00 -31.26 -12.42
CA ASN A 316 -22.85 -31.77 -11.06
C ASN A 316 -21.54 -31.38 -10.34
N ASN A 317 -20.73 -30.50 -10.91
CA ASN A 317 -19.40 -30.15 -10.35
C ASN A 317 -19.28 -28.71 -9.85
N PHE A 318 -20.36 -27.97 -9.74
CA PHE A 318 -20.35 -26.66 -9.11
C PHE A 318 -20.34 -26.83 -7.58
N ARG A 319 -19.38 -26.23 -6.94
CA ARG A 319 -19.35 -26.07 -5.49
C ARG A 319 -19.56 -24.61 -5.19
N ASN A 320 -20.57 -24.30 -4.43
CA ASN A 320 -20.83 -22.96 -3.94
C ASN A 320 -19.94 -22.74 -2.72
N PHE A 321 -19.07 -21.76 -2.77
CA PHE A 321 -18.41 -21.23 -1.59
C PHE A 321 -19.13 -19.97 -1.19
N LYS A 322 -19.52 -19.87 0.05
CA LYS A 322 -19.93 -18.62 0.64
C LYS A 322 -18.88 -18.21 1.65
N ARG A 323 -18.14 -17.19 1.34
CA ARG A 323 -17.18 -16.58 2.22
C ARG A 323 -17.84 -15.36 2.86
N ASP A 324 -17.93 -15.34 4.18
CA ASP A 324 -18.38 -14.19 4.96
C ASP A 324 -17.16 -13.66 5.72
N VAL A 325 -16.60 -12.53 5.26
CA VAL A 325 -15.47 -11.88 5.89
C VAL A 325 -15.95 -10.60 6.56
N GLN A 326 -15.57 -10.42 7.81
CA GLN A 326 -15.86 -9.21 8.58
C GLN A 326 -14.54 -8.61 9.04
N ASP A 327 -14.32 -7.35 8.68
CA ASP A 327 -13.11 -6.62 9.00
C ASP A 327 -13.41 -5.39 9.85
N TRP A 328 -12.59 -5.19 10.86
CA TRP A 328 -12.52 -3.98 11.65
C TRP A 328 -11.11 -3.41 11.59
N ALA A 329 -10.99 -2.13 11.39
CA ALA A 329 -9.70 -1.44 11.53
C ALA A 329 -9.92 -0.05 12.11
N GLY A 330 -8.92 0.43 12.83
CA GLY A 330 -8.98 1.77 13.38
C GLY A 330 -7.61 2.25 13.84
N SER A 331 -7.55 3.52 14.14
CA SER A 331 -6.34 4.15 14.64
C SER A 331 -6.64 5.38 15.47
N ALA A 332 -5.67 5.76 16.28
CA ALA A 332 -5.65 7.02 17.00
C ALA A 332 -4.25 7.62 16.95
N SER A 333 -4.17 8.92 16.83
CA SER A 333 -2.91 9.66 16.82
C SER A 333 -3.04 10.98 17.58
N ILE A 334 -1.93 11.43 18.16
CA ILE A 334 -1.81 12.70 18.85
C ILE A 334 -0.43 13.30 18.60
N LYS A 335 -0.36 14.60 18.31
CA LYS A 335 0.90 15.37 18.18
C LYS A 335 0.82 16.63 19.00
N HIS A 336 1.85 16.91 19.81
CA HIS A 336 2.02 18.17 20.48
C HIS A 336 2.91 19.07 19.61
N LYS A 337 2.30 20.01 18.88
CA LYS A 337 2.98 20.88 17.90
C LYS A 337 4.23 21.59 18.46
N PRO A 338 4.20 22.22 19.68
CA PRO A 338 5.34 22.96 20.18
C PRO A 338 6.58 22.10 20.45
N THR A 339 6.41 20.84 20.86
CA THR A 339 7.53 19.92 21.11
C THR A 339 7.83 19.01 19.94
N GLY A 340 6.87 18.84 19.04
CA GLY A 340 6.92 17.87 17.96
C GLY A 340 6.70 16.42 18.40
N LEU A 341 6.47 16.15 19.69
CA LEU A 341 6.22 14.80 20.19
C LEU A 341 4.90 14.27 19.66
N PHE A 342 4.91 13.03 19.21
CA PHE A 342 3.71 12.36 18.73
C PHE A 342 3.62 10.91 19.16
N LEU A 343 2.41 10.39 19.18
CA LEU A 343 2.09 8.99 19.36
C LEU A 343 1.01 8.61 18.34
N PHE A 344 1.16 7.43 17.75
CA PHE A 344 0.20 6.81 16.85
C PHE A 344 -0.02 5.37 17.28
N SER A 345 -1.24 4.88 17.15
CA SER A 345 -1.59 3.48 17.35
C SER A 345 -2.67 3.06 16.36
N ALA A 346 -2.57 1.83 15.87
CA ALA A 346 -3.57 1.22 15.02
C ALA A 346 -3.95 -0.16 15.53
N PHE A 347 -5.13 -0.62 15.13
CA PHE A 347 -5.58 -2.01 15.34
C PHE A 347 -6.30 -2.52 14.11
N SER A 348 -6.27 -3.83 13.94
CA SER A 348 -7.04 -4.55 12.94
C SER A 348 -7.61 -5.84 13.53
N PHE A 349 -8.73 -6.26 12.97
CA PHE A 349 -9.40 -7.50 13.30
C PHE A 349 -10.10 -8.02 12.04
N SER A 350 -9.88 -9.29 11.71
CA SER A 350 -10.48 -9.91 10.54
C SER A 350 -11.01 -11.29 10.90
N GLU A 351 -12.28 -11.55 10.60
CA GLU A 351 -12.94 -12.83 10.87
C GLU A 351 -13.52 -13.38 9.57
N THR A 352 -13.28 -14.65 9.31
CA THR A 352 -13.88 -15.37 8.20
C THR A 352 -14.80 -16.47 8.72
N ASN A 353 -16.08 -16.38 8.38
CA ASN A 353 -17.05 -17.43 8.60
C ASN A 353 -17.30 -18.16 7.27
N ASP A 354 -16.73 -19.33 7.10
CA ASP A 354 -16.99 -20.18 5.95
C ASP A 354 -18.15 -21.12 6.29
N THR A 355 -19.29 -20.95 5.62
CA THR A 355 -20.50 -21.75 5.88
C THR A 355 -20.49 -23.09 5.16
N ASN A 356 -19.51 -23.37 4.32
CA ASN A 356 -19.39 -24.62 3.58
C ASN A 356 -18.03 -25.29 3.80
N THR A 357 -18.04 -26.41 4.47
CA THR A 357 -16.93 -27.32 4.78
C THR A 357 -16.16 -27.88 3.58
N ILE A 358 -16.33 -27.36 2.39
CA ILE A 358 -15.71 -27.85 1.18
C ILE A 358 -14.83 -26.75 0.54
N HIS A 359 -13.67 -26.56 1.17
CA HIS A 359 -12.43 -26.24 0.52
C HIS A 359 -12.39 -25.07 -0.50
N SER A 360 -12.28 -23.84 -0.04
CA SER A 360 -11.15 -23.06 -0.57
C SER A 360 -9.92 -23.87 -0.18
N GLY A 361 -8.96 -24.15 -1.01
CA GLY A 361 -7.83 -25.03 -0.69
C GLY A 361 -6.98 -24.61 0.52
N PHE A 362 -7.50 -23.73 1.39
CA PHE A 362 -6.84 -23.09 2.51
C PHE A 362 -7.44 -23.39 3.87
N TYR A 363 -8.74 -23.75 3.98
CA TYR A 363 -9.39 -23.97 5.28
C TYR A 363 -9.99 -25.37 5.37
N THR A 364 -9.67 -26.09 6.41
CA THR A 364 -10.24 -27.40 6.74
C THR A 364 -11.31 -27.35 7.82
N GLY A 365 -11.50 -26.20 8.46
CA GLY A 365 -12.45 -25.98 9.55
C GLY A 365 -13.70 -25.22 9.13
N THR A 366 -14.70 -25.21 10.01
CA THR A 366 -15.94 -24.44 9.85
C THR A 366 -15.78 -22.96 10.19
N SER A 367 -14.67 -22.57 10.81
CA SER A 367 -14.29 -21.18 11.11
C SER A 367 -12.78 -21.07 11.14
N ALA A 368 -12.25 -20.06 10.46
CA ALA A 368 -10.86 -19.65 10.64
C ALA A 368 -10.71 -18.95 12.01
N PRO A 369 -9.54 -19.01 12.65
CA PRO A 369 -9.24 -18.16 13.79
C PRO A 369 -9.37 -16.69 13.41
N GLN A 370 -9.66 -15.89 14.41
CA GLN A 370 -9.78 -14.46 14.25
C GLN A 370 -8.38 -13.83 14.16
N MET A 371 -8.04 -13.28 12.99
CA MET A 371 -6.83 -12.48 12.85
C MET A 371 -7.00 -11.20 13.66
N ASN A 372 -6.00 -10.86 14.44
CA ASN A 372 -5.94 -9.57 15.12
C ASN A 372 -4.54 -8.98 15.09
N GLY A 373 -4.47 -7.66 15.02
CA GLY A 373 -3.21 -6.93 15.01
C GLY A 373 -3.30 -5.62 15.76
N TRP A 374 -2.19 -5.19 16.32
CA TRP A 374 -2.03 -3.88 16.93
C TRP A 374 -0.64 -3.32 16.64
N ASP A 375 -0.56 -2.00 16.58
CA ASP A 375 0.65 -1.25 16.27
C ASP A 375 0.70 0.01 17.12
N VAL A 376 1.89 0.32 17.65
CA VAL A 376 2.17 1.56 18.39
C VAL A 376 3.47 2.15 17.87
N GLN A 377 3.42 3.42 17.47
CA GLN A 377 4.54 4.18 16.96
C GLN A 377 4.61 5.53 17.66
N GLY A 378 5.81 5.99 17.98
CA GLY A 378 5.99 7.28 18.64
C GLY A 378 7.33 7.91 18.33
N GLY A 379 7.36 9.22 18.37
CA GLY A 379 8.57 9.95 18.00
C GLY A 379 8.47 11.45 18.17
N ILE A 380 9.35 12.13 17.46
CA ILE A 380 9.43 13.58 17.42
C ILE A 380 9.49 14.05 15.97
N GLN A 381 8.68 15.04 15.61
CA GLN A 381 8.62 15.67 14.29
C GLN A 381 8.59 17.18 14.47
N ARG A 382 9.65 17.85 14.09
CA ARG A 382 9.80 19.29 14.20
C ARG A 382 10.99 19.80 13.39
N ASP A 383 11.11 21.11 13.27
CA ASP A 383 12.33 21.75 12.78
C ASP A 383 13.48 21.54 13.75
N PHE A 384 14.57 20.93 13.29
CA PHE A 384 15.81 20.79 14.02
C PHE A 384 16.88 21.68 13.41
N ASP A 385 17.40 22.63 14.17
CA ASP A 385 18.52 23.49 13.73
C ASP A 385 19.88 22.78 13.87
N PHE A 386 19.93 21.55 13.35
CA PHE A 386 21.12 20.72 13.30
C PHE A 386 21.59 20.57 11.87
N LEU A 387 22.84 20.89 11.57
CA LEU A 387 23.42 20.85 10.21
C LEU A 387 22.63 21.63 9.16
N GLY A 388 21.76 22.56 9.57
CA GLY A 388 20.93 23.33 8.65
C GLY A 388 19.69 22.61 8.12
N LEU A 389 19.29 21.49 8.72
CA LEU A 389 18.10 20.71 8.33
C LEU A 389 16.81 21.53 8.45
N SER A 390 16.71 22.43 9.43
CA SER A 390 15.58 23.34 9.60
C SER A 390 15.32 24.26 8.38
N LYS A 391 16.31 24.45 7.51
CA LYS A 391 16.16 25.20 6.26
C LYS A 391 15.51 24.38 5.14
N LEU A 392 15.47 23.06 5.32
CA LEU A 392 14.85 22.15 4.35
C LEU A 392 13.36 21.97 4.66
N GLY A 393 13.00 21.81 5.92
CA GLY A 393 11.66 21.52 6.42
C GLY A 393 11.70 20.68 7.68
N GLU A 394 10.57 20.13 8.12
CA GLU A 394 10.49 19.30 9.33
C GLU A 394 11.35 18.03 9.20
N THR A 395 12.02 17.69 10.31
CA THR A 395 12.73 16.43 10.49
C THR A 395 11.98 15.56 11.47
N SER A 396 11.90 14.27 11.20
CA SER A 396 11.22 13.31 12.05
C SER A 396 12.12 12.14 12.42
N PHE A 397 12.03 11.72 13.70
CA PHE A 397 12.60 10.46 14.20
C PHE A 397 11.51 9.72 14.95
N TRP A 398 11.34 8.44 14.65
CA TRP A 398 10.35 7.62 15.33
C TRP A 398 10.77 6.17 15.46
N GLY A 399 10.16 5.46 16.41
CA GLY A 399 10.24 4.03 16.57
C GLY A 399 8.86 3.44 16.80
N GLY A 400 8.70 2.16 16.49
CA GLY A 400 7.42 1.48 16.63
C GLY A 400 7.56 -0.01 16.86
N TYR A 401 6.48 -0.59 17.35
CA TYR A 401 6.31 -2.02 17.55
C TYR A 401 4.92 -2.45 17.08
N GLU A 402 4.88 -3.55 16.35
CA GLU A 402 3.68 -4.16 15.79
C GLU A 402 3.63 -5.63 16.15
N GLN A 403 2.42 -6.14 16.38
CA GLN A 403 2.14 -7.58 16.52
C GLN A 403 0.87 -7.93 15.77
N ILE A 404 0.93 -9.01 14.99
CA ILE A 404 -0.19 -9.56 14.22
C ILE A 404 -0.30 -11.04 14.55
N ASN A 405 -1.48 -11.47 14.96
CA ASN A 405 -1.78 -12.85 15.34
C ASN A 405 -2.75 -13.48 14.35
N ASP A 406 -2.56 -14.75 14.07
CA ASP A 406 -3.49 -15.65 13.39
C ASP A 406 -3.90 -15.25 11.96
N GLY A 407 -3.01 -14.56 11.22
CA GLY A 407 -3.27 -14.17 9.84
C GLY A 407 -3.59 -15.35 8.91
N LEU A 408 -3.10 -16.55 9.21
CA LEU A 408 -3.32 -17.77 8.43
C LEU A 408 -3.65 -19.02 9.26
N ALA A 409 -4.12 -18.88 10.48
CA ALA A 409 -4.52 -20.05 11.26
C ALA A 409 -5.62 -20.85 10.54
N SER A 410 -5.63 -22.16 10.74
CA SER A 410 -6.50 -23.15 10.07
C SER A 410 -6.26 -23.34 8.56
N VAL A 411 -5.08 -23.01 8.06
CA VAL A 411 -4.69 -23.37 6.69
C VAL A 411 -4.25 -24.82 6.61
N SER A 412 -4.88 -25.61 5.73
CA SER A 412 -4.44 -26.98 5.45
C SER A 412 -3.19 -26.98 4.57
N LEU A 413 -2.13 -27.62 5.06
CA LEU A 413 -0.89 -27.83 4.32
C LEU A 413 -0.83 -29.23 3.68
N GLY A 414 -1.86 -30.06 3.86
CA GLY A 414 -1.88 -31.46 3.45
C GLY A 414 -2.30 -31.70 2.02
N GLY A 415 -1.40 -32.22 1.26
CA GLY A 415 -1.43 -33.27 0.27
C GLY A 415 -2.35 -33.25 -0.94
N ASN A 416 -3.23 -32.36 -1.11
CA ASN A 416 -3.95 -32.10 -2.35
C ASN A 416 -4.45 -30.65 -2.31
N PHE A 417 -3.53 -29.73 -2.47
CA PHE A 417 -3.95 -28.43 -2.95
C PHE A 417 -4.66 -28.68 -4.28
N PRO A 418 -5.96 -28.36 -4.41
CA PRO A 418 -6.69 -28.63 -5.64
C PRO A 418 -6.24 -27.73 -6.80
N ASP A 419 -5.19 -27.01 -6.61
CA ASP A 419 -4.61 -26.17 -7.65
C ASP A 419 -3.64 -27.00 -8.48
N ASN A 420 -4.23 -27.75 -9.41
CA ASN A 420 -3.62 -28.48 -10.53
C ASN A 420 -2.34 -27.85 -11.08
N GLY A 421 -1.26 -27.75 -10.29
CA GLY A 421 0.01 -27.21 -10.71
C GLY A 421 0.05 -25.69 -10.87
N LYS A 422 -0.95 -24.95 -10.42
CA LYS A 422 -0.90 -23.49 -10.42
C LYS A 422 -0.10 -22.97 -9.23
N ASN A 423 0.83 -22.13 -9.56
CA ASN A 423 1.83 -21.52 -8.72
C ASN A 423 1.19 -20.61 -7.67
N PHE A 424 1.36 -20.89 -6.41
CA PHE A 424 1.27 -19.88 -5.37
C PHE A 424 2.45 -18.93 -5.58
N GLY A 425 2.19 -17.75 -6.11
CA GLY A 425 3.24 -16.77 -6.35
C GLY A 425 4.34 -17.16 -7.35
N GLY A 426 4.04 -18.00 -8.36
CA GLY A 426 4.99 -18.32 -9.44
C GLY A 426 5.92 -19.50 -9.19
N ILE A 427 5.87 -20.16 -8.04
CA ILE A 427 6.70 -21.34 -7.76
C ILE A 427 5.98 -22.62 -8.19
N PRO A 428 6.61 -23.52 -8.95
CA PRO A 428 6.02 -24.79 -9.36
C PRO A 428 5.51 -25.62 -8.19
N ALA A 429 4.34 -26.25 -8.33
CA ALA A 429 3.69 -27.03 -7.29
C ALA A 429 4.52 -28.22 -6.77
N ASP A 430 5.48 -28.71 -7.54
CA ASP A 430 6.42 -29.75 -7.17
C ASP A 430 7.49 -29.29 -6.15
N ARG A 431 7.70 -27.98 -6.04
CA ARG A 431 8.51 -27.37 -4.97
C ARG A 431 7.70 -26.98 -3.75
N PHE A 432 6.37 -27.15 -3.79
CA PHE A 432 5.52 -27.04 -2.65
C PHE A 432 5.77 -28.22 -1.76
N LEU A 433 6.31 -27.92 -0.61
CA LEU A 433 6.27 -28.79 0.54
C LEU A 433 6.33 -30.29 0.19
N SER A 434 7.45 -30.73 -0.33
CA SER A 434 7.88 -31.98 0.26
C SER A 434 7.76 -31.69 1.75
N ALA A 435 7.04 -32.49 2.47
CA ALA A 435 6.70 -32.32 3.87
C ALA A 435 7.88 -31.97 4.80
N ASN A 436 9.10 -32.01 4.30
CA ASN A 436 10.36 -31.73 4.98
C ASN A 436 10.81 -30.27 4.92
N THR A 437 10.20 -29.42 4.11
CA THR A 437 10.84 -28.15 3.74
C THR A 437 10.41 -26.96 4.59
N ILE A 438 9.26 -26.98 5.26
CA ILE A 438 8.93 -25.84 6.14
C ILE A 438 9.62 -25.94 7.49
N ILE A 439 9.89 -27.15 8.01
CA ILE A 439 10.30 -27.30 9.41
C ILE A 439 11.12 -28.56 9.71
N GLY A 440 11.62 -29.29 8.73
CA GLY A 440 12.19 -30.60 8.98
C GLY A 440 11.18 -31.64 9.53
N VAL A 441 9.90 -31.39 9.35
CA VAL A 441 8.80 -32.27 9.80
C VAL A 441 8.11 -32.82 8.56
N ALA A 442 8.16 -34.12 8.39
CA ALA A 442 7.46 -34.81 7.30
C ALA A 442 5.95 -34.81 7.55
N VAL A 443 5.14 -34.21 6.66
CA VAL A 443 3.67 -34.19 6.68
C VAL A 443 3.03 -33.22 7.70
N PRO A 444 3.25 -31.90 7.61
CA PRO A 444 2.37 -30.94 8.28
C PRO A 444 0.97 -31.04 7.67
N THR A 445 -0.06 -30.96 8.51
CA THR A 445 -1.45 -31.09 8.07
C THR A 445 -2.23 -29.79 8.13
N GLU A 446 -1.89 -28.89 9.05
CA GLU A 446 -2.66 -27.67 9.30
C GLU A 446 -1.81 -26.64 10.04
N ILE A 447 -1.99 -25.36 9.73
CA ILE A 447 -1.52 -24.25 10.56
C ILE A 447 -2.63 -23.91 11.56
N THR A 448 -2.31 -23.90 12.84
CA THR A 448 -3.27 -23.66 13.91
C THR A 448 -3.10 -22.31 14.58
N GLY A 449 -1.98 -21.64 14.36
CA GLY A 449 -1.70 -20.30 14.86
C GLY A 449 -0.54 -19.67 14.11
N SER A 450 -0.46 -18.35 14.14
CA SER A 450 0.69 -17.60 13.68
C SER A 450 0.83 -16.28 14.45
N GLU A 451 2.07 -15.85 14.65
CA GLU A 451 2.39 -14.54 15.21
C GLU A 451 3.48 -13.90 14.36
N VAL A 452 3.29 -12.62 14.04
CA VAL A 452 4.31 -11.77 13.41
C VAL A 452 4.54 -10.60 14.33
N THR A 453 5.82 -10.34 14.66
CA THR A 453 6.20 -9.11 15.34
C THR A 453 7.12 -8.28 14.46
N ARG A 454 7.04 -6.98 14.58
CA ARG A 454 7.93 -6.03 13.91
C ARG A 454 8.28 -4.90 14.85
N TRP A 455 9.56 -4.56 14.94
CA TRP A 455 9.95 -3.27 15.48
C TRP A 455 10.67 -2.44 14.40
N SER A 456 10.54 -1.13 14.49
CA SER A 456 11.01 -0.21 13.47
C SER A 456 11.70 1.00 14.09
N LEU A 457 12.71 1.52 13.39
CA LEU A 457 13.30 2.83 13.64
C LEU A 457 13.38 3.58 12.33
N ALA A 458 13.00 4.86 12.34
CA ALA A 458 12.93 5.64 11.13
C ALA A 458 13.37 7.08 11.32
N PHE A 459 13.86 7.63 10.23
CA PHE A 459 14.18 9.02 10.00
C PHE A 459 13.45 9.49 8.74
N ASP A 460 12.88 10.69 8.77
CA ASP A 460 12.30 11.36 7.62
C ASP A 460 12.68 12.85 7.63
N GLN A 461 13.02 13.39 6.48
CA GLN A 461 13.35 14.80 6.26
C GLN A 461 12.49 15.35 5.15
N ALA A 462 11.60 16.28 5.47
CA ALA A 462 10.90 17.08 4.47
C ALA A 462 11.86 18.05 3.78
N VAL A 463 11.70 18.24 2.48
CA VAL A 463 12.37 19.24 1.66
C VAL A 463 11.30 20.09 1.01
N ASP A 464 10.79 21.07 1.77
CA ASP A 464 9.61 21.86 1.41
C ASP A 464 9.75 22.59 0.07
N SER A 465 10.96 23.10 -0.21
CA SER A 465 11.24 23.82 -1.47
C SER A 465 11.14 22.94 -2.72
N ALA A 466 11.24 21.63 -2.57
CA ALA A 466 11.17 20.64 -3.65
C ALA A 466 9.89 19.81 -3.58
N ASN A 467 9.02 20.02 -2.60
CA ASN A 467 7.86 19.18 -2.33
C ASN A 467 8.25 17.70 -2.25
N MET A 468 9.30 17.39 -1.48
CA MET A 468 9.96 16.10 -1.43
C MET A 468 10.20 15.65 0.01
N HIS A 469 10.22 14.34 0.24
CA HIS A 469 10.67 13.69 1.46
C HIS A 469 11.87 12.79 1.18
N LEU A 470 12.83 12.78 2.09
CA LEU A 470 13.95 11.86 2.12
C LEU A 470 13.85 11.03 3.38
N TYR A 471 13.96 9.72 3.27
CA TYR A 471 13.72 8.84 4.42
C TYR A 471 14.75 7.70 4.52
N ALA A 472 14.90 7.17 5.73
CA ALA A 472 15.64 5.95 6.04
C ALA A 472 14.93 5.19 7.16
N VAL A 473 14.72 3.89 6.97
CA VAL A 473 13.96 3.05 7.89
C VAL A 473 14.68 1.72 8.06
N TYR A 474 14.78 1.27 9.31
CA TYR A 474 15.16 -0.09 9.65
C TYR A 474 13.98 -0.81 10.28
N GLN A 475 13.76 -2.06 9.89
CA GLN A 475 12.73 -2.94 10.43
C GLN A 475 13.32 -4.32 10.71
N HIS A 476 12.95 -4.89 11.84
CA HIS A 476 13.25 -6.25 12.21
C HIS A 476 11.95 -7.00 12.46
N LEU A 477 11.81 -8.16 11.83
CA LEU A 477 10.60 -8.96 11.87
C LEU A 477 10.92 -10.36 12.37
N THR A 478 10.02 -10.88 13.20
CA THR A 478 10.01 -12.29 13.62
C THR A 478 8.68 -12.92 13.26
N ALA A 479 8.69 -14.21 13.00
CA ALA A 479 7.49 -14.98 12.73
C ALA A 479 7.52 -16.30 13.52
N ASP A 480 6.39 -16.61 14.16
CA ASP A 480 6.12 -17.91 14.73
C ASP A 480 4.89 -18.53 14.05
N VAL A 481 4.97 -19.81 13.70
CA VAL A 481 3.86 -20.55 13.08
C VAL A 481 3.67 -21.87 13.80
N ASP A 482 2.49 -22.05 14.35
CA ASP A 482 2.07 -23.29 14.97
C ASP A 482 1.44 -24.24 13.97
N LEU A 483 1.88 -25.49 13.98
CA LEU A 483 1.46 -26.53 13.05
C LEU A 483 0.92 -27.75 13.79
N VAL A 484 0.06 -28.47 13.11
CA VAL A 484 -0.32 -29.84 13.48
C VAL A 484 0.27 -30.82 12.50
N THR A 485 0.95 -31.86 12.99
CA THR A 485 1.57 -32.88 12.15
C THR A 485 1.17 -34.29 12.56
N ARG A 486 1.20 -35.23 11.59
CA ARG A 486 1.13 -36.67 11.78
C ARG A 486 2.45 -37.37 11.51
N ASP A 487 3.54 -36.63 11.41
CA ASP A 487 4.85 -37.17 11.12
C ASP A 487 5.20 -38.30 12.08
N PRO A 488 5.54 -39.51 11.58
CA PRO A 488 5.90 -40.65 12.42
C PRO A 488 7.12 -40.41 13.30
N THR A 489 8.02 -39.52 12.91
CA THR A 489 9.23 -39.20 13.68
C THR A 489 8.89 -38.34 14.91
N VAL A 490 7.88 -37.50 14.80
CA VAL A 490 7.42 -36.59 15.84
C VAL A 490 6.22 -37.18 16.61
N SER A 491 5.39 -37.96 15.92
CA SER A 491 4.22 -38.65 16.47
C SER A 491 4.19 -40.13 16.05
N PRO A 492 4.96 -41.00 16.71
CA PRO A 492 5.04 -42.43 16.38
C PRO A 492 3.69 -43.17 16.39
N THR A 493 2.70 -42.60 17.04
CA THR A 493 1.34 -43.20 17.14
C THR A 493 0.42 -42.75 16.00
N GLY A 494 0.88 -41.89 15.08
CA GLY A 494 0.07 -41.30 14.00
C GLY A 494 -1.03 -40.35 14.49
N LYS A 495 -1.02 -39.97 15.79
CA LYS A 495 -1.92 -38.95 16.33
C LYS A 495 -1.44 -37.55 15.91
N LEU A 496 -2.36 -36.61 15.81
CA LEU A 496 -2.03 -35.20 15.58
C LEU A 496 -1.20 -34.66 16.76
N LYS A 497 -0.12 -33.97 16.46
CA LYS A 497 0.74 -33.32 17.45
C LYS A 497 1.03 -31.89 17.02
N ASN A 498 0.91 -30.95 17.95
CA ASN A 498 1.28 -29.55 17.73
C ASN A 498 2.81 -29.40 17.76
N VAL A 499 3.33 -28.63 16.83
CA VAL A 499 4.75 -28.26 16.73
C VAL A 499 4.85 -26.83 16.25
N GLY A 500 5.82 -26.09 16.78
CA GLY A 500 6.19 -24.77 16.27
C GLY A 500 7.13 -24.88 15.05
N ALA A 501 7.01 -24.00 14.10
CA ALA A 501 7.95 -23.86 12.98
C ALA A 501 9.13 -22.99 13.40
N PRO A 502 10.38 -23.49 13.42
CA PRO A 502 11.53 -22.65 13.65
C PRO A 502 11.80 -21.84 12.37
N LEU A 503 11.46 -20.55 12.40
CA LEU A 503 11.67 -19.61 11.30
C LEU A 503 12.82 -18.66 11.63
N ASP A 504 13.54 -18.21 10.62
CA ASP A 504 14.55 -17.18 10.76
C ASP A 504 13.91 -15.80 10.76
N ASP A 505 14.56 -14.87 11.47
CA ASP A 505 14.17 -13.48 11.51
C ASP A 505 14.46 -12.80 10.16
N PHE A 506 13.82 -11.68 9.91
CA PHE A 506 13.98 -10.92 8.67
C PHE A 506 14.31 -9.47 8.98
N ASP A 507 15.44 -9.01 8.48
CA ASP A 507 15.92 -7.63 8.63
C ASP A 507 15.79 -6.87 7.32
N LEU A 508 15.26 -5.66 7.40
CA LEU A 508 15.29 -4.72 6.27
C LEU A 508 15.86 -3.37 6.71
N PHE A 509 16.64 -2.79 5.80
CA PHE A 509 16.96 -1.38 5.80
C PHE A 509 16.61 -0.80 4.44
N TYR A 510 15.80 0.26 4.42
CA TYR A 510 15.54 0.96 3.18
C TYR A 510 15.70 2.47 3.34
N THR A 511 16.21 3.10 2.29
CA THR A 511 16.37 4.55 2.22
C THR A 511 16.00 5.04 0.83
N GLY A 512 15.34 6.18 0.77
CA GLY A 512 14.82 6.66 -0.50
C GLY A 512 14.29 8.07 -0.42
N GLY A 513 13.49 8.41 -1.42
CA GLY A 513 12.82 9.71 -1.47
C GLY A 513 11.56 9.67 -2.30
N ARG A 514 10.63 10.53 -1.91
CA ARG A 514 9.39 10.79 -2.64
C ARG A 514 9.32 12.24 -3.05
N ILE A 515 8.93 12.50 -4.29
CA ILE A 515 8.65 13.84 -4.82
C ILE A 515 7.24 13.89 -5.39
N TYR A 516 6.54 14.99 -5.12
CA TYR A 516 5.19 15.25 -5.62
C TYR A 516 5.20 16.26 -6.77
N PHE A 517 4.29 16.11 -7.75
CA PHE A 517 4.10 17.04 -8.86
C PHE A 517 2.63 17.25 -9.23
#